data_359999e8226d64188d69ec0750efc68d
#
_entry.id   359999e8226d64188d69ec0750efc68d
#
_cell.length_a   1.000
_cell.length_b   1.000
_cell.length_c   1.000
_cell.angle_alpha   90.00
_cell.angle_beta   90.00
_cell.angle_gamma   90.00
#
_symmetry.space_group_name_H-M   'P 1'
#
loop_
_entity.id
_entity.type
_entity.pdbx_description
1 polymer ?
#
loop_
_entity_poly.entity_id
_entity_poly.type
_entity_poly.pdbx_seq_one_letter_code
_entity_poly.pdbx_strand_id
1 'polypeptide(L)'
;TTLFRSYYNKLTGPIKLPSTAPHLAEHKIGKQKVYFFDTYQYTRWFPVRFQWGFCPGDVTYIPQYPSIVKSRPLTLHNENSVIMKLDKVRHFIFVNDKKTFESKKNMVIFRGKVKGKTSRKKFMEMYFHHPMCDLGDVSKNTTDPKEWQTEKKTIQEHLDYKFILALEGNDVASNLKWVMSSNSIAVMPQPTCETWFMEGTLIPNYHYIEIKPDFSDLESRLQYYIEHIDEAQEIIKHANEYVKQFKNRKRENLISLLVLEKYFKVTGQHAL
;
A
#
# COMPACT_ATOMS: atom_id res chain seq x y z
N THR A 1 -8.93 8.11 -17.49
CA THR A 1 -8.19 9.11 -16.66
C THR A 1 -9.09 9.84 -15.69
N THR A 2 -10.27 10.30 -16.09
CA THR A 2 -11.22 11.02 -15.21
C THR A 2 -11.64 10.19 -14.00
N LEU A 3 -11.93 8.90 -14.15
CA LEU A 3 -12.29 7.99 -13.05
C LEU A 3 -11.17 7.91 -12.00
N PHE A 4 -9.92 7.72 -12.43
CA PHE A 4 -8.78 7.66 -11.52
C PHE A 4 -8.54 8.97 -10.78
N ARG A 5 -8.61 10.11 -11.48
CA ARG A 5 -8.49 11.42 -10.85
C ARG A 5 -9.53 11.60 -9.74
N SER A 6 -10.79 11.19 -9.99
CA SER A 6 -11.88 11.31 -9.02
C SER A 6 -11.73 10.34 -7.85
N TYR A 7 -11.10 9.18 -8.05
CA TYR A 7 -10.80 8.24 -6.99
C TYR A 7 -9.76 8.81 -6.01
N TYR A 8 -8.62 9.28 -6.53
CA TYR A 8 -7.54 9.81 -5.70
C TYR A 8 -7.86 11.15 -5.06
N ASN A 9 -8.60 11.99 -5.78
CA ASN A 9 -9.05 13.30 -5.33
C ASN A 9 -10.58 13.35 -5.35
N LYS A 10 -11.17 13.09 -4.18
CA LYS A 10 -12.63 13.06 -3.98
C LYS A 10 -13.25 14.43 -3.74
N LEU A 11 -12.45 15.49 -3.68
CA LEU A 11 -12.94 16.84 -3.47
C LEU A 11 -14.00 17.24 -4.52
N THR A 12 -15.07 17.87 -4.04
CA THR A 12 -16.16 18.37 -4.89
C THR A 12 -16.49 19.80 -4.45
N GLY A 13 -16.70 20.68 -5.42
CA GLY A 13 -17.03 22.09 -5.17
C GLY A 13 -15.83 22.93 -4.65
N PRO A 14 -16.03 24.25 -4.54
CA PRO A 14 -15.00 25.16 -4.08
C PRO A 14 -14.74 24.98 -2.58
N ILE A 15 -13.48 24.83 -2.21
CA ILE A 15 -13.03 24.70 -0.83
C ILE A 15 -11.95 25.76 -0.57
N LYS A 16 -12.10 26.52 0.51
CA LYS A 16 -11.10 27.50 0.91
C LYS A 16 -10.09 26.84 1.85
N LEU A 17 -8.80 26.88 1.50
CA LEU A 17 -7.74 26.49 2.40
C LEU A 17 -7.59 27.53 3.54
N PRO A 18 -7.08 27.12 4.72
CA PRO A 18 -6.74 28.08 5.76
C PRO A 18 -5.66 29.04 5.25
N SER A 19 -5.71 30.30 5.70
CA SER A 19 -4.70 31.33 5.32
C SER A 19 -3.27 30.93 5.71
N THR A 20 -3.12 30.02 6.66
CA THR A 20 -1.85 29.47 7.14
C THR A 20 -1.36 28.27 6.31
N ALA A 21 -2.10 27.84 5.28
CA ALA A 21 -1.65 26.74 4.42
C ALA A 21 -0.37 27.17 3.68
N PRO A 22 0.69 26.33 3.69
CA PRO A 22 1.96 26.69 3.09
C PRO A 22 1.85 26.84 1.57
N HIS A 23 2.68 27.69 1.01
CA HIS A 23 2.84 27.83 -0.43
C HIS A 23 3.78 26.75 -1.00
N LEU A 24 3.62 26.42 -2.28
CA LEU A 24 4.57 25.51 -2.96
C LEU A 24 6.02 26.03 -2.92
N ALA A 25 6.22 27.34 -2.88
CA ALA A 25 7.54 27.96 -2.69
C ALA A 25 8.23 27.54 -1.38
N GLU A 26 7.46 27.18 -0.37
CA GLU A 26 7.95 26.76 0.94
C GLU A 26 8.27 25.27 1.03
N HIS A 27 7.95 24.52 -0.01
CA HIS A 27 8.20 23.07 -0.06
C HIS A 27 9.70 22.79 -0.22
N LYS A 28 10.34 22.38 0.87
CA LYS A 28 11.79 22.13 0.95
C LYS A 28 12.11 20.68 1.31
N ILE A 29 13.33 20.28 0.98
CA ILE A 29 13.83 18.94 1.36
C ILE A 29 13.93 18.86 2.88
N GLY A 30 13.11 17.99 3.47
CA GLY A 30 13.12 17.69 4.90
C GLY A 30 13.75 16.33 5.21
N LYS A 31 13.52 15.84 6.44
CA LYS A 31 14.01 14.51 6.88
C LYS A 31 13.50 13.38 5.99
N GLN A 32 12.28 13.47 5.50
CA GLN A 32 11.65 12.47 4.63
C GLN A 32 11.85 12.84 3.15
N LYS A 33 13.09 12.79 2.69
CA LYS A 33 13.52 13.25 1.35
C LYS A 33 12.71 12.63 0.20
N VAL A 34 12.33 11.35 0.31
CA VAL A 34 11.60 10.65 -0.75
C VAL A 34 10.26 11.32 -1.06
N TYR A 35 9.55 11.80 -0.04
CA TYR A 35 8.27 12.50 -0.22
C TYR A 35 8.43 13.83 -0.96
N PHE A 36 9.52 14.56 -0.68
CA PHE A 36 9.84 15.78 -1.41
C PHE A 36 10.02 15.49 -2.91
N PHE A 37 10.89 14.55 -3.27
CA PHE A 37 11.16 14.24 -4.67
C PHE A 37 9.94 13.68 -5.40
N ASP A 38 9.13 12.86 -4.72
CA ASP A 38 7.93 12.27 -5.28
C ASP A 38 6.83 13.30 -5.56
N THR A 39 6.74 14.37 -4.75
CA THR A 39 5.82 15.48 -5.00
C THR A 39 6.41 16.52 -5.95
N TYR A 40 7.68 16.90 -5.77
CA TYR A 40 8.32 17.96 -6.55
C TYR A 40 8.35 17.68 -8.05
N GLN A 41 8.50 16.44 -8.46
CA GLN A 41 8.44 16.08 -9.88
C GLN A 41 7.16 16.55 -10.59
N TYR A 42 6.06 16.77 -9.83
CA TYR A 42 4.77 17.23 -10.33
C TYR A 42 4.47 18.67 -9.90
N THR A 43 4.72 19.05 -8.64
CA THR A 43 4.38 20.39 -8.13
C THR A 43 5.16 21.50 -8.82
N ARG A 44 6.37 21.21 -9.33
CA ARG A 44 7.19 22.16 -10.09
C ARG A 44 6.52 22.70 -11.38
N TRP A 45 5.42 22.08 -11.82
CA TRP A 45 4.67 22.50 -13.00
C TRP A 45 3.52 23.46 -12.66
N PHE A 46 3.35 23.78 -11.38
CA PHE A 46 2.32 24.71 -10.89
C PHE A 46 2.96 25.97 -10.34
N PRO A 47 2.25 27.12 -10.36
CA PRO A 47 2.74 28.36 -9.79
C PRO A 47 3.16 28.22 -8.34
N VAL A 48 4.36 28.69 -7.99
CA VAL A 48 4.94 28.57 -6.63
C VAL A 48 4.10 29.28 -5.55
N ARG A 49 3.26 30.25 -5.94
CA ARG A 49 2.30 30.96 -5.05
C ARG A 49 1.11 30.13 -4.61
N PHE A 50 0.89 28.95 -5.25
CA PHE A 50 -0.23 28.09 -4.86
C PHE A 50 -0.03 27.54 -3.45
N GLN A 51 -1.11 27.53 -2.69
CA GLN A 51 -1.15 26.95 -1.35
C GLN A 51 -1.60 25.50 -1.40
N TRP A 52 -1.12 24.69 -0.47
CA TRP A 52 -1.52 23.30 -0.37
C TRP A 52 -1.41 22.74 1.05
N GLY A 53 -2.19 21.70 1.37
CA GLY A 53 -1.94 20.84 2.50
C GLY A 53 -1.02 19.69 2.08
N PHE A 54 -0.07 19.35 2.95
CA PHE A 54 0.84 18.22 2.70
C PHE A 54 1.14 17.49 4.01
N CYS A 55 0.74 16.22 4.09
CA CYS A 55 0.98 15.35 5.25
C CYS A 55 1.86 14.17 4.81
N PRO A 56 3.20 14.29 4.90
CA PRO A 56 4.12 13.21 4.56
C PRO A 56 4.10 12.11 5.63
N GLY A 57 4.36 10.85 5.22
CA GLY A 57 4.43 9.70 6.11
C GLY A 57 3.23 8.76 6.00
N ASP A 58 3.13 7.87 6.98
CA ASP A 58 2.06 6.88 7.06
C ASP A 58 0.84 7.54 7.73
N VAL A 59 -0.05 8.12 6.91
CA VAL A 59 -1.24 8.86 7.38
C VAL A 59 -2.41 7.89 7.52
N THR A 60 -2.92 7.76 8.74
CA THR A 60 -4.06 6.89 9.10
C THR A 60 -5.23 7.67 9.68
N TYR A 61 -5.20 8.99 9.54
CA TYR A 61 -6.24 9.93 9.96
C TYR A 61 -6.66 10.82 8.78
N ILE A 62 -7.76 11.52 8.94
CA ILE A 62 -8.24 12.48 7.94
C ILE A 62 -7.72 13.88 8.33
N PRO A 63 -6.97 14.57 7.45
CA PRO A 63 -6.52 15.93 7.70
C PRO A 63 -7.70 16.90 7.89
N GLN A 64 -7.48 17.97 8.67
CA GLN A 64 -8.52 18.97 8.93
C GLN A 64 -8.96 19.75 7.69
N TYR A 65 -8.07 19.89 6.71
CA TYR A 65 -8.34 20.52 5.41
C TYR A 65 -7.69 19.68 4.29
N PRO A 66 -8.13 19.86 3.05
CA PRO A 66 -7.58 19.10 1.91
C PRO A 66 -6.07 19.06 1.90
N SER A 67 -5.52 17.88 2.01
CA SER A 67 -4.06 17.66 2.07
C SER A 67 -3.63 16.49 1.19
N ILE A 68 -2.48 16.66 0.56
CA ILE A 68 -1.82 15.59 -0.18
C ILE A 68 -1.24 14.59 0.80
N VAL A 69 -1.59 13.33 0.63
CA VAL A 69 -1.18 12.20 1.50
C VAL A 69 -0.67 11.02 0.68
N LYS A 70 0.12 10.13 1.30
CA LYS A 70 0.48 8.83 0.74
C LYS A 70 -0.65 7.82 0.90
N SER A 71 -1.27 7.82 2.07
CA SER A 71 -2.30 6.87 2.48
C SER A 71 -3.46 7.57 3.15
N ARG A 72 -4.64 6.94 3.12
CA ARG A 72 -5.83 7.40 3.85
C ARG A 72 -6.60 6.21 4.40
N PRO A 73 -7.35 6.38 5.50
CA PRO A 73 -8.23 5.34 6.02
C PRO A 73 -9.42 5.11 5.06
N LEU A 74 -9.87 3.84 4.99
CA LEU A 74 -11.06 3.42 4.24
C LEU A 74 -12.32 3.67 5.08
N THR A 75 -12.60 4.94 5.31
CA THR A 75 -13.76 5.42 6.08
C THR A 75 -14.62 6.35 5.24
N LEU A 76 -15.84 6.61 5.71
CA LEU A 76 -16.68 7.68 5.18
C LEU A 76 -15.99 9.03 5.41
N HIS A 77 -16.28 10.00 4.52
CA HIS A 77 -15.80 11.39 4.65
C HIS A 77 -14.28 11.54 4.69
N ASN A 78 -13.57 10.81 3.83
CA ASN A 78 -12.10 10.90 3.69
C ASN A 78 -11.62 11.82 2.55
N GLU A 79 -12.46 12.76 2.10
CA GLU A 79 -12.23 13.64 0.94
C GLU A 79 -11.04 14.57 1.14
N ASN A 80 -10.78 14.99 2.39
CA ASN A 80 -9.62 15.81 2.73
C ASN A 80 -8.28 15.10 2.51
N SER A 81 -8.30 13.77 2.38
CA SER A 81 -7.10 12.97 2.10
C SER A 81 -6.95 12.75 0.59
N VAL A 82 -6.26 13.67 -0.08
CA VAL A 82 -5.99 13.56 -1.52
C VAL A 82 -4.74 12.71 -1.74
N ILE A 83 -4.94 11.53 -2.30
CA ILE A 83 -3.84 10.57 -2.49
C ILE A 83 -2.94 10.99 -3.65
N MET A 84 -1.63 10.95 -3.40
CA MET A 84 -0.58 11.01 -4.42
C MET A 84 0.31 9.76 -4.35
N LYS A 85 0.94 9.43 -5.50
CA LYS A 85 1.88 8.30 -5.60
C LYS A 85 3.18 8.64 -4.90
N LEU A 86 3.26 8.41 -3.60
CA LEU A 86 4.38 8.76 -2.73
C LEU A 86 5.10 7.52 -2.18
N ASP A 87 6.36 7.71 -1.77
CA ASP A 87 7.25 6.64 -1.30
C ASP A 87 7.35 5.48 -2.33
N LYS A 88 7.52 5.89 -3.60
CA LYS A 88 7.49 4.97 -4.76
C LYS A 88 8.55 3.90 -4.68
N VAL A 89 9.73 4.24 -4.19
CA VAL A 89 10.88 3.32 -4.10
C VAL A 89 10.56 2.11 -3.22
N ARG A 90 9.76 2.31 -2.17
CA ARG A 90 9.38 1.23 -1.24
C ARG A 90 8.09 0.53 -1.64
N HIS A 91 7.11 1.26 -2.18
CA HIS A 91 5.75 0.75 -2.38
C HIS A 91 5.45 0.27 -3.81
N PHE A 92 6.15 0.77 -4.83
CA PHE A 92 5.83 0.44 -6.22
C PHE A 92 6.94 -0.36 -6.89
N ILE A 93 7.35 -1.43 -6.21
CA ILE A 93 8.21 -2.49 -6.74
C ILE A 93 7.31 -3.53 -7.41
N PHE A 94 7.66 -3.96 -8.59
CA PHE A 94 7.01 -5.06 -9.31
C PHE A 94 8.05 -6.08 -9.72
N VAL A 95 7.69 -7.35 -9.67
CA VAL A 95 8.59 -8.45 -9.97
C VAL A 95 8.20 -9.16 -11.27
N ASN A 96 9.15 -9.90 -11.84
CA ASN A 96 8.92 -10.83 -12.93
C ASN A 96 9.29 -12.22 -12.39
N ASP A 97 8.33 -12.85 -11.72
CA ASP A 97 8.48 -14.16 -11.12
C ASP A 97 8.48 -15.25 -12.20
N LYS A 98 9.51 -16.09 -12.20
CA LYS A 98 9.67 -17.20 -13.16
C LYS A 98 9.28 -18.56 -12.59
N LYS A 99 9.02 -18.63 -11.26
CA LYS A 99 8.61 -19.87 -10.60
C LYS A 99 7.11 -20.07 -10.79
N THR A 100 6.70 -21.27 -11.14
CA THR A 100 5.27 -21.59 -11.17
C THR A 100 4.73 -21.75 -9.76
N PHE A 101 3.44 -21.52 -9.54
CA PHE A 101 2.81 -21.66 -8.23
C PHE A 101 3.01 -23.05 -7.62
N GLU A 102 2.90 -24.10 -8.45
CA GLU A 102 3.04 -25.49 -8.04
C GLU A 102 4.44 -25.81 -7.51
N SER A 103 5.48 -25.19 -8.08
CA SER A 103 6.87 -25.40 -7.68
C SER A 103 7.25 -24.79 -6.35
N LYS A 104 6.37 -23.95 -5.79
CA LYS A 104 6.60 -23.23 -4.54
C LYS A 104 6.19 -24.08 -3.32
N LYS A 105 6.77 -23.75 -2.16
CA LYS A 105 6.46 -24.38 -0.87
C LYS A 105 5.00 -24.13 -0.46
N ASN A 106 4.32 -25.17 0.02
CA ASN A 106 2.97 -25.10 0.56
C ASN A 106 2.93 -24.40 1.94
N MET A 107 3.48 -23.21 2.02
CA MET A 107 3.63 -22.45 3.27
C MET A 107 3.35 -20.97 3.03
N VAL A 108 2.98 -20.27 4.12
CA VAL A 108 2.96 -18.82 4.15
C VAL A 108 4.25 -18.27 4.78
N ILE A 109 4.80 -17.24 4.16
CA ILE A 109 5.99 -16.55 4.68
C ILE A 109 5.67 -15.13 5.15
N PHE A 110 6.31 -14.70 6.25
CA PHE A 110 6.33 -13.32 6.71
C PHE A 110 7.71 -12.93 7.23
N ARG A 111 8.22 -11.81 6.75
CA ARG A 111 9.39 -11.11 7.30
C ARG A 111 9.05 -9.63 7.41
N GLY A 112 8.80 -9.17 8.62
CA GLY A 112 8.40 -7.79 8.86
C GLY A 112 8.73 -7.33 10.26
N LYS A 113 8.63 -6.02 10.50
CA LYS A 113 8.75 -5.49 11.86
C LYS A 113 7.49 -5.80 12.65
N VAL A 114 7.64 -6.44 13.81
CA VAL A 114 6.56 -6.77 14.75
C VAL A 114 6.46 -5.72 15.86
N LYS A 115 7.58 -5.20 16.32
CA LYS A 115 7.65 -4.17 17.38
C LYS A 115 6.64 -3.04 17.15
N GLY A 116 5.76 -2.83 18.15
CA GLY A 116 4.74 -1.79 18.12
C GLY A 116 3.61 -2.02 17.11
N LYS A 117 3.38 -3.26 16.67
CA LYS A 117 2.33 -3.66 15.73
C LYS A 117 1.46 -4.76 16.34
N THR A 118 0.38 -4.37 16.99
CA THR A 118 -0.51 -5.29 17.72
C THR A 118 -1.01 -6.44 16.86
N SER A 119 -1.47 -6.16 15.64
CA SER A 119 -1.95 -7.18 14.71
C SER A 119 -0.86 -8.20 14.35
N ARG A 120 0.36 -7.71 14.03
CA ARG A 120 1.50 -8.60 13.70
C ARG A 120 1.96 -9.42 14.90
N LYS A 121 1.96 -8.81 16.10
CA LYS A 121 2.30 -9.52 17.33
C LYS A 121 1.32 -10.65 17.60
N LYS A 122 0.01 -10.36 17.53
CA LYS A 122 -1.03 -11.39 17.66
C LYS A 122 -0.84 -12.53 16.65
N PHE A 123 -0.53 -12.21 15.39
CA PHE A 123 -0.27 -13.22 14.37
C PHE A 123 0.94 -14.11 14.73
N MET A 124 2.04 -13.51 15.18
CA MET A 124 3.23 -14.26 15.62
C MET A 124 2.90 -15.18 16.82
N GLU A 125 2.17 -14.68 17.81
CA GLU A 125 1.74 -15.45 18.99
C GLU A 125 0.93 -16.69 18.61
N MET A 126 0.09 -16.58 17.57
CA MET A 126 -0.77 -17.69 17.13
C MET A 126 -0.04 -18.71 16.25
N TYR A 127 0.89 -18.26 15.41
CA TYR A 127 1.34 -19.08 14.29
C TYR A 127 2.85 -19.25 14.17
N PHE A 128 3.65 -18.73 15.10
CA PHE A 128 5.12 -18.80 14.97
C PHE A 128 5.65 -20.23 14.84
N HIS A 129 5.05 -21.16 15.55
CA HIS A 129 5.44 -22.59 15.52
C HIS A 129 4.58 -23.44 14.57
N HIS A 130 3.69 -22.81 13.81
CA HIS A 130 2.79 -23.56 12.94
C HIS A 130 3.54 -24.13 11.71
N PRO A 131 3.37 -25.42 11.36
CA PRO A 131 4.17 -26.07 10.30
C PRO A 131 3.97 -25.48 8.90
N MET A 132 2.85 -24.83 8.65
CA MET A 132 2.58 -24.14 7.37
C MET A 132 3.10 -22.70 7.35
N CYS A 133 3.82 -22.24 8.37
CA CYS A 133 4.23 -20.86 8.53
C CYS A 133 5.75 -20.72 8.66
N ASP A 134 6.35 -19.86 7.84
CA ASP A 134 7.75 -19.41 7.97
C ASP A 134 7.75 -17.93 8.38
N LEU A 135 7.73 -17.67 9.69
CA LEU A 135 7.56 -16.34 10.23
C LEU A 135 8.86 -15.78 10.83
N GLY A 136 9.00 -14.46 10.78
CA GLY A 136 10.16 -13.82 11.39
C GLY A 136 10.00 -12.33 11.62
N ASP A 137 10.37 -11.90 12.85
CA ASP A 137 10.49 -10.49 13.22
C ASP A 137 11.87 -9.96 12.83
N VAL A 138 11.90 -8.93 11.99
CA VAL A 138 13.12 -8.22 11.61
C VAL A 138 13.25 -6.87 12.32
N SER A 139 12.56 -6.69 13.45
CA SER A 139 12.69 -5.49 14.29
C SER A 139 14.06 -5.42 14.92
N LYS A 140 14.59 -4.20 15.07
CA LYS A 140 15.78 -3.95 15.90
C LYS A 140 15.33 -3.49 17.29
N ASN A 141 16.07 -3.88 18.31
CA ASN A 141 15.86 -3.44 19.70
C ASN A 141 14.40 -3.65 20.16
N THR A 142 13.88 -4.86 19.97
CA THR A 142 12.55 -5.27 20.42
C THR A 142 12.63 -6.01 21.75
N THR A 143 11.52 -5.98 22.51
CA THR A 143 11.29 -6.81 23.70
C THR A 143 10.45 -8.05 23.39
N ASP A 144 10.08 -8.26 22.14
CA ASP A 144 9.37 -9.45 21.67
C ASP A 144 10.28 -10.70 21.83
N PRO A 145 9.71 -11.91 21.83
CA PRO A 145 10.48 -13.14 22.02
C PRO A 145 11.70 -13.24 21.09
N LYS A 146 12.85 -13.62 21.63
CA LYS A 146 14.10 -13.72 20.86
C LYS A 146 14.01 -14.74 19.73
N GLU A 147 13.24 -15.81 19.92
CA GLU A 147 13.02 -16.85 18.92
C GLU A 147 12.32 -16.33 17.65
N TRP A 148 11.52 -15.23 17.74
CA TRP A 148 10.89 -14.62 16.59
C TRP A 148 11.88 -13.84 15.73
N GLN A 149 13.04 -13.48 16.28
CA GLN A 149 14.01 -12.65 15.57
C GLN A 149 14.76 -13.45 14.53
N THR A 150 14.68 -12.97 13.30
CA THR A 150 15.34 -13.58 12.15
C THR A 150 15.99 -12.53 11.27
N GLU A 151 16.85 -12.98 10.38
CA GLU A 151 17.36 -12.13 9.32
C GLU A 151 16.27 -11.79 8.30
N LYS A 152 16.50 -10.67 7.62
CA LYS A 152 15.64 -10.30 6.47
C LYS A 152 15.85 -11.30 5.35
N LYS A 153 14.77 -11.61 4.65
CA LYS A 153 14.82 -12.30 3.37
C LYS A 153 14.62 -11.32 2.22
N THR A 154 15.26 -11.58 1.11
CA THR A 154 15.05 -10.87 -0.15
C THR A 154 13.66 -11.15 -0.72
N ILE A 155 13.21 -10.34 -1.66
CA ILE A 155 11.97 -10.63 -2.41
C ILE A 155 12.09 -12.00 -3.10
N GLN A 156 13.25 -12.30 -3.68
CA GLN A 156 13.46 -13.55 -4.39
C GLN A 156 13.30 -14.79 -3.49
N GLU A 157 13.74 -14.73 -2.24
CA GLU A 157 13.55 -15.81 -1.26
C GLU A 157 12.09 -15.93 -0.81
N HIS A 158 11.31 -14.83 -0.77
CA HIS A 158 9.88 -14.92 -0.54
C HIS A 158 9.13 -15.62 -1.68
N LEU A 159 9.61 -15.49 -2.92
CA LEU A 159 9.01 -16.13 -4.09
C LEU A 159 9.15 -17.67 -4.10
N ASP A 160 9.84 -18.26 -3.14
CA ASP A 160 9.86 -19.72 -2.92
C ASP A 160 8.59 -20.26 -2.26
N TYR A 161 7.69 -19.38 -1.80
CA TYR A 161 6.50 -19.72 -1.05
C TYR A 161 5.23 -19.43 -1.86
N LYS A 162 4.23 -20.32 -1.77
CA LYS A 162 2.93 -20.13 -2.41
C LYS A 162 2.21 -18.90 -1.87
N PHE A 163 2.30 -18.69 -0.56
CA PHE A 163 1.56 -17.66 0.13
C PHE A 163 2.51 -16.67 0.81
N ILE A 164 2.20 -15.38 0.68
CA ILE A 164 2.98 -14.30 1.29
C ILE A 164 2.05 -13.43 2.10
N LEU A 165 2.30 -13.34 3.41
CA LEU A 165 1.47 -12.56 4.31
C LEU A 165 1.69 -11.07 4.07
N ALA A 166 0.60 -10.33 3.86
CA ALA A 166 0.59 -8.90 3.63
C ALA A 166 -0.14 -8.16 4.75
N LEU A 167 0.40 -8.22 5.98
CA LEU A 167 -0.18 -7.53 7.13
C LEU A 167 0.18 -6.04 7.14
N GLU A 168 -0.81 -5.20 7.38
CA GLU A 168 -0.63 -3.76 7.58
C GLU A 168 0.37 -3.47 8.69
N GLY A 169 1.09 -2.38 8.54
CA GLY A 169 2.08 -1.90 9.50
C GLY A 169 1.58 -0.69 10.27
N ASN A 170 2.05 0.51 9.91
CA ASN A 170 1.43 1.77 10.34
C ASN A 170 0.17 2.05 9.50
N ASP A 171 0.30 1.86 8.20
CA ASP A 171 -0.75 1.90 7.20
C ASP A 171 -0.72 0.58 6.39
N VAL A 172 -0.76 0.63 5.08
CA VAL A 172 -0.81 -0.54 4.18
C VAL A 172 0.44 -1.43 4.26
N ALA A 173 0.30 -2.68 3.88
CA ALA A 173 1.42 -3.60 3.68
C ALA A 173 2.23 -3.20 2.44
N SER A 174 3.49 -2.78 2.63
CA SER A 174 4.35 -2.33 1.52
C SER A 174 4.69 -3.44 0.51
N ASN A 175 4.65 -4.71 0.94
CA ASN A 175 4.95 -5.86 0.09
C ASN A 175 3.80 -6.25 -0.86
N LEU A 176 2.58 -5.83 -0.60
CA LEU A 176 1.39 -6.24 -1.36
C LEU A 176 1.57 -6.08 -2.88
N LYS A 177 2.16 -4.96 -3.34
CA LYS A 177 2.30 -4.63 -4.76
C LYS A 177 3.19 -5.61 -5.50
N TRP A 178 4.34 -5.97 -4.93
CA TRP A 178 5.21 -6.95 -5.58
C TRP A 178 4.68 -8.38 -5.41
N VAL A 179 4.00 -8.71 -4.32
CA VAL A 179 3.34 -10.01 -4.17
C VAL A 179 2.29 -10.19 -5.26
N MET A 180 1.40 -9.22 -5.45
CA MET A 180 0.36 -9.25 -6.48
C MET A 180 0.91 -9.22 -7.92
N SER A 181 2.20 -8.90 -8.12
CA SER A 181 2.86 -8.98 -9.42
C SER A 181 3.64 -10.27 -9.64
N SER A 182 3.62 -11.20 -8.67
CA SER A 182 4.32 -12.49 -8.69
C SER A 182 3.37 -13.65 -9.00
N ASN A 183 3.90 -14.87 -8.94
CA ASN A 183 3.14 -16.11 -8.98
C ASN A 183 2.92 -16.68 -7.56
N SER A 184 3.00 -15.84 -6.53
CA SER A 184 2.58 -16.14 -5.15
C SER A 184 1.30 -15.37 -4.83
N ILE A 185 0.54 -15.82 -3.84
CA ILE A 185 -0.71 -15.18 -3.46
C ILE A 185 -0.53 -14.38 -2.17
N ALA A 186 -1.01 -13.15 -2.18
CA ALA A 186 -1.10 -12.35 -0.97
C ALA A 186 -2.19 -12.91 -0.03
N VAL A 187 -1.86 -13.05 1.25
CA VAL A 187 -2.79 -13.47 2.30
C VAL A 187 -2.89 -12.33 3.30
N MET A 188 -4.09 -11.83 3.53
CA MET A 188 -4.30 -10.68 4.43
C MET A 188 -5.77 -10.54 4.83
N PRO A 189 -6.07 -9.89 5.97
CA PRO A 189 -7.40 -9.35 6.25
C PRO A 189 -7.79 -8.25 5.26
N GLN A 190 -9.05 -7.83 5.27
CA GLN A 190 -9.47 -6.65 4.50
C GLN A 190 -8.61 -5.43 4.84
N PRO A 191 -8.19 -4.65 3.82
CA PRO A 191 -7.45 -3.42 4.06
C PRO A 191 -8.25 -2.41 4.88
N THR A 192 -7.57 -1.72 5.80
CA THR A 192 -8.16 -0.60 6.56
C THR A 192 -7.76 0.75 6.01
N CYS A 193 -6.68 0.78 5.24
CA CYS A 193 -6.14 1.95 4.59
C CYS A 193 -5.89 1.68 3.10
N GLU A 194 -5.81 2.75 2.33
CA GLU A 194 -5.45 2.68 0.92
C GLU A 194 -4.40 3.73 0.53
N THR A 195 -3.65 3.42 -0.52
CA THR A 195 -2.66 4.29 -1.15
C THR A 195 -3.02 4.52 -2.61
N TRP A 196 -2.08 5.03 -3.40
CA TRP A 196 -2.22 5.10 -4.86
C TRP A 196 -2.48 3.74 -5.53
N PHE A 197 -2.27 2.64 -4.83
CA PHE A 197 -2.58 1.30 -5.32
C PHE A 197 -4.07 0.94 -5.22
N MET A 198 -4.90 1.82 -4.63
CA MET A 198 -6.36 1.66 -4.47
C MET A 198 -6.72 0.35 -3.75
N GLU A 199 -6.11 0.06 -2.61
CA GLU A 199 -6.33 -1.17 -1.85
C GLU A 199 -7.80 -1.39 -1.50
N GLY A 200 -8.57 -0.31 -1.34
CA GLY A 200 -10.02 -0.36 -1.10
C GLY A 200 -10.85 -0.90 -2.26
N THR A 201 -10.27 -1.08 -3.45
CA THR A 201 -10.96 -1.69 -4.62
C THR A 201 -10.59 -3.16 -4.84
N LEU A 202 -9.72 -3.70 -4.00
CA LEU A 202 -9.36 -5.12 -4.07
C LEU A 202 -10.54 -5.99 -3.63
N ILE A 203 -10.81 -7.03 -4.40
CA ILE A 203 -11.91 -7.95 -4.15
C ILE A 203 -11.34 -9.19 -3.44
N PRO A 204 -11.85 -9.52 -2.23
CA PRO A 204 -11.44 -10.71 -1.50
C PRO A 204 -11.65 -11.99 -2.31
N ASN A 205 -10.71 -12.92 -2.21
CA ASN A 205 -10.72 -14.22 -2.88
C ASN A 205 -10.79 -14.15 -4.43
N TYR A 206 -10.55 -12.93 -4.96
CA TYR A 206 -10.40 -12.65 -6.36
C TYR A 206 -9.04 -12.04 -6.69
N HIS A 207 -8.55 -11.11 -5.83
CA HIS A 207 -7.23 -10.48 -5.97
C HIS A 207 -6.22 -10.97 -4.93
N TYR A 208 -6.68 -11.50 -3.81
CA TYR A 208 -5.88 -12.00 -2.68
C TYR A 208 -6.72 -12.99 -1.87
N ILE A 209 -6.07 -13.81 -1.06
CA ILE A 209 -6.78 -14.68 -0.10
C ILE A 209 -7.13 -13.85 1.13
N GLU A 210 -8.43 -13.68 1.38
CA GLU A 210 -8.90 -13.05 2.60
C GLU A 210 -8.83 -14.02 3.78
N ILE A 211 -8.33 -13.51 4.90
CA ILE A 211 -8.40 -14.16 6.21
C ILE A 211 -9.12 -13.23 7.19
N LYS A 212 -9.72 -13.82 8.23
CA LYS A 212 -10.38 -13.04 9.27
C LYS A 212 -9.41 -12.08 9.98
N PRO A 213 -9.90 -10.94 10.51
CA PRO A 213 -9.06 -10.02 11.26
C PRO A 213 -8.46 -10.61 12.54
N ASP A 214 -9.05 -11.66 13.08
CA ASP A 214 -8.53 -12.41 14.22
C ASP A 214 -7.58 -13.54 13.84
N PHE A 215 -7.41 -13.80 12.53
CA PHE A 215 -6.57 -14.83 11.90
C PHE A 215 -7.01 -16.28 12.12
N SER A 216 -8.17 -16.51 12.72
CA SER A 216 -8.63 -17.85 13.15
C SER A 216 -8.84 -18.86 12.03
N ASP A 217 -8.91 -18.41 10.78
CA ASP A 217 -9.16 -19.23 9.60
C ASP A 217 -7.94 -19.42 8.68
N LEU A 218 -6.74 -18.96 9.09
CA LEU A 218 -5.55 -19.02 8.27
C LEU A 218 -5.28 -20.41 7.71
N GLU A 219 -5.21 -21.41 8.59
CA GLU A 219 -4.86 -22.79 8.23
C GLU A 219 -5.84 -23.36 7.19
N SER A 220 -7.15 -23.26 7.48
CA SER A 220 -8.18 -23.75 6.56
C SER A 220 -8.16 -23.06 5.20
N ARG A 221 -7.84 -21.75 5.17
CA ARG A 221 -7.72 -20.99 3.93
C ARG A 221 -6.50 -21.43 3.10
N LEU A 222 -5.34 -21.60 3.76
CA LEU A 222 -4.14 -22.08 3.07
C LEU A 222 -4.34 -23.49 2.52
N GLN A 223 -4.88 -24.40 3.34
CA GLN A 223 -5.14 -25.78 2.93
C GLN A 223 -6.08 -25.83 1.71
N TYR A 224 -7.17 -25.06 1.75
CA TYR A 224 -8.10 -24.96 0.63
C TYR A 224 -7.40 -24.63 -0.70
N TYR A 225 -6.57 -23.58 -0.74
CA TYR A 225 -5.89 -23.18 -1.98
C TYR A 225 -4.67 -24.04 -2.35
N ILE A 226 -4.17 -24.89 -1.45
CA ILE A 226 -3.20 -25.94 -1.78
C ILE A 226 -3.92 -27.07 -2.55
N GLU A 227 -5.16 -27.37 -2.20
CA GLU A 227 -5.97 -28.43 -2.80
C GLU A 227 -6.68 -27.94 -4.08
N HIS A 228 -7.02 -26.65 -4.17
CA HIS A 228 -7.73 -26.04 -5.30
C HIS A 228 -6.80 -25.12 -6.11
N ILE A 229 -5.86 -25.76 -6.80
CA ILE A 229 -4.76 -25.05 -7.53
C ILE A 229 -5.33 -24.16 -8.63
N ASP A 230 -6.37 -24.57 -9.35
CA ASP A 230 -6.98 -23.79 -10.43
C ASP A 230 -7.55 -22.46 -9.90
N GLU A 231 -8.22 -22.48 -8.74
CA GLU A 231 -8.75 -21.27 -8.11
C GLU A 231 -7.61 -20.35 -7.60
N ALA A 232 -6.54 -20.96 -7.06
CA ALA A 232 -5.35 -20.22 -6.66
C ALA A 232 -4.69 -19.51 -7.86
N GLN A 233 -4.61 -20.17 -9.02
CA GLN A 233 -4.08 -19.57 -10.25
C GLN A 233 -4.96 -18.46 -10.80
N GLU A 234 -6.28 -18.56 -10.70
CA GLU A 234 -7.18 -17.47 -11.10
C GLU A 234 -6.97 -16.23 -10.19
N ILE A 235 -6.77 -16.39 -8.87
CA ILE A 235 -6.41 -15.27 -8.00
C ILE A 235 -5.10 -14.60 -8.47
N ILE A 236 -4.07 -15.39 -8.79
CA ILE A 236 -2.79 -14.87 -9.29
C ILE A 236 -3.00 -14.08 -10.58
N LYS A 237 -3.76 -14.62 -11.51
CA LYS A 237 -4.07 -13.99 -12.80
C LYS A 237 -4.77 -12.64 -12.59
N HIS A 238 -5.82 -12.59 -11.76
CA HIS A 238 -6.55 -11.36 -11.45
C HIS A 238 -5.67 -10.33 -10.73
N ALA A 239 -4.84 -10.77 -9.77
CA ALA A 239 -3.88 -9.91 -9.10
C ALA A 239 -2.87 -9.30 -10.09
N ASN A 240 -2.33 -10.10 -10.98
CA ASN A 240 -1.41 -9.65 -12.03
C ASN A 240 -2.08 -8.68 -13.01
N GLU A 241 -3.34 -8.94 -13.42
CA GLU A 241 -4.12 -8.01 -14.27
C GLU A 241 -4.32 -6.66 -13.55
N TYR A 242 -4.72 -6.69 -12.27
CA TYR A 242 -4.90 -5.50 -11.47
C TYR A 242 -3.62 -4.63 -11.43
N VAL A 243 -2.47 -5.26 -11.25
CA VAL A 243 -1.17 -4.58 -11.16
C VAL A 243 -0.76 -3.90 -12.47
N LYS A 244 -1.16 -4.42 -13.64
CA LYS A 244 -0.77 -3.88 -14.95
C LYS A 244 -1.08 -2.39 -15.08
N GLN A 245 -2.18 -1.92 -14.49
CA GLN A 245 -2.61 -0.52 -14.56
C GLN A 245 -1.58 0.46 -13.94
N PHE A 246 -0.74 0.01 -12.99
CA PHE A 246 0.26 0.85 -12.31
C PHE A 246 1.64 0.85 -12.97
N LYS A 247 1.84 0.03 -14.02
CA LYS A 247 3.12 -0.11 -14.71
C LYS A 247 3.35 0.92 -15.82
N ASN A 248 2.30 1.57 -16.32
CA ASN A 248 2.42 2.57 -17.39
C ASN A 248 2.84 3.93 -16.83
N ARG A 249 4.14 4.23 -16.87
CA ARG A 249 4.73 5.45 -16.33
C ARG A 249 4.12 6.75 -16.91
N LYS A 250 3.82 6.78 -18.22
CA LYS A 250 3.23 7.98 -18.86
C LYS A 250 1.84 8.27 -18.31
N ARG A 251 1.01 7.21 -18.21
CA ARG A 251 -0.34 7.30 -17.62
C ARG A 251 -0.30 7.72 -16.16
N GLU A 252 0.58 7.13 -15.36
CA GLU A 252 0.75 7.46 -13.95
C GLU A 252 1.16 8.92 -13.72
N ASN A 253 2.08 9.43 -14.54
CA ASN A 253 2.48 10.83 -14.49
C ASN A 253 1.32 11.77 -14.85
N LEU A 254 0.55 11.44 -15.89
CA LEU A 254 -0.62 12.23 -16.29
C LEU A 254 -1.68 12.26 -15.18
N ILE A 255 -2.00 11.11 -14.60
CA ILE A 255 -2.99 11.04 -13.50
C ILE A 255 -2.51 11.89 -12.31
N SER A 256 -1.23 11.82 -11.95
CA SER A 256 -0.67 12.60 -10.84
C SER A 256 -0.79 14.11 -11.07
N LEU A 257 -0.53 14.58 -12.30
CA LEU A 257 -0.74 15.98 -12.67
C LEU A 257 -2.22 16.38 -12.60
N LEU A 258 -3.12 15.55 -13.11
CA LEU A 258 -4.57 15.78 -13.08
C LEU A 258 -5.15 15.80 -11.66
N VAL A 259 -4.59 15.00 -10.74
CA VAL A 259 -4.95 15.00 -9.31
C VAL A 259 -4.59 16.35 -8.69
N LEU A 260 -3.39 16.87 -8.95
CA LEU A 260 -2.95 18.19 -8.47
C LEU A 260 -3.72 19.32 -9.13
N GLU A 261 -3.93 19.26 -10.44
CA GLU A 261 -4.75 20.25 -11.16
C GLU A 261 -6.15 20.37 -10.54
N LYS A 262 -6.81 19.24 -10.32
CA LYS A 262 -8.12 19.21 -9.64
C LYS A 262 -8.02 19.79 -8.24
N TYR A 263 -6.97 19.45 -7.48
CA TYR A 263 -6.75 19.97 -6.12
C TYR A 263 -6.70 21.51 -6.13
N PHE A 264 -5.84 22.09 -6.96
CA PHE A 264 -5.69 23.54 -7.02
C PHE A 264 -6.95 24.23 -7.55
N LYS A 265 -7.61 23.67 -8.57
CA LYS A 265 -8.87 24.20 -9.10
C LYS A 265 -9.97 24.24 -8.03
N VAL A 266 -10.15 23.15 -7.29
CA VAL A 266 -11.19 23.04 -6.25
C VAL A 266 -10.88 23.92 -5.05
N THR A 267 -9.60 24.20 -4.77
CA THR A 267 -9.15 25.13 -3.74
C THR A 267 -9.10 26.59 -4.22
N GLY A 268 -9.71 26.90 -5.37
CA GLY A 268 -9.84 28.27 -5.88
C GLY A 268 -8.56 28.85 -6.50
N GLN A 269 -7.60 27.99 -6.84
CA GLN A 269 -6.29 28.41 -7.37
C GLN A 269 -6.17 28.07 -8.85
N HIS A 270 -6.05 29.09 -9.68
CA HIS A 270 -5.97 28.96 -11.14
C HIS A 270 -4.60 29.46 -11.63
N ALA A 271 -3.99 28.72 -12.57
CA ALA A 271 -2.94 29.27 -13.39
C ALA A 271 -3.60 30.32 -14.31
N LEU A 272 -3.05 31.50 -14.33
CA LEU A 272 -3.42 32.54 -15.30
C LEU A 272 -3.02 32.09 -16.71
#